data_36222bab40ee7f8b55108541ff83a7dd
#
_entry.id   36222bab40ee7f8b55108541ff83a7dd
#
_cell.length_a   1.000
_cell.length_b   1.000
_cell.length_c   1.000
_cell.angle_alpha   90.00
_cell.angle_beta   90.00
_cell.angle_gamma   90.00
#
_symmetry.space_group_name_H-M   'P 1'
#
loop_
_entity.id
_entity.type
_entity.pdbx_description
1 polymer ?
#
loop_
_entity_poly.entity_id
_entity_poly.type
_entity_poly.pdbx_seq_one_letter_code
_entity_poly.pdbx_strand_id
1 'polypeptide(L)'
;MSKEKLQDDYKSPVSNEEMVELAKQQYEQKKVSDYKFPTEIVDLPSKGLIYPKDNPLSTGKIEMKYMTAKEEDILTTQSYIKDGSVLDRLFQSLIISNGEGTPIKYVDLTLGDKNSIMIAARILGYGKDYEVEIDDPTSPGTKQKETIDLTQFEAVDYDGSGQVELHKNEYEFTLPQSKRKVTFQAITESKERKI
;
A
#
# COMPACT_ATOMS: atom_id res chain seq x y z
N MET A 1 36.72 -50.12 -47.39
CA MET A 1 37.11 -48.82 -46.85
C MET A 1 35.86 -47.98 -46.77
N SER A 2 35.33 -47.84 -45.54
CA SER A 2 34.04 -47.27 -45.22
C SER A 2 34.07 -45.73 -45.32
N LYS A 3 33.09 -45.20 -46.04
CA LYS A 3 32.73 -43.79 -45.97
C LYS A 3 31.75 -43.59 -44.82
N GLU A 4 32.23 -43.05 -43.75
CA GLU A 4 31.43 -42.66 -42.58
C GLU A 4 30.67 -41.37 -42.92
N LYS A 5 29.34 -41.42 -42.79
CA LYS A 5 28.43 -40.30 -43.00
C LYS A 5 28.56 -39.32 -41.82
N LEU A 6 29.03 -38.14 -42.09
CA LEU A 6 28.75 -36.95 -41.23
C LEU A 6 27.27 -36.60 -41.43
N GLN A 7 26.49 -36.86 -40.41
CA GLN A 7 25.12 -36.36 -40.29
C GLN A 7 25.21 -34.96 -39.66
N ASP A 8 24.97 -33.95 -40.50
CA ASP A 8 24.79 -32.56 -40.09
C ASP A 8 23.49 -32.47 -39.27
N ASP A 9 23.62 -32.23 -37.98
CA ASP A 9 22.49 -31.85 -37.14
C ASP A 9 22.08 -30.38 -37.43
N TYR A 10 21.42 -30.18 -38.56
CA TYR A 10 20.81 -28.91 -38.90
C TYR A 10 19.51 -28.77 -38.09
N LYS A 11 19.62 -28.11 -36.87
CA LYS A 11 18.45 -27.66 -36.16
C LYS A 11 17.69 -26.67 -37.03
N SER A 12 16.45 -27.00 -37.37
CA SER A 12 15.52 -26.12 -38.07
C SER A 12 15.48 -24.75 -37.41
N PRO A 13 15.49 -23.65 -38.16
CA PRO A 13 15.38 -22.31 -37.57
C PRO A 13 14.06 -22.23 -36.79
N VAL A 14 14.17 -21.80 -35.56
CA VAL A 14 13.06 -21.51 -34.64
C VAL A 14 12.08 -20.60 -35.38
N SER A 15 10.80 -20.93 -35.37
CA SER A 15 9.79 -20.13 -36.06
C SER A 15 9.70 -18.72 -35.48
N ASN A 16 9.28 -17.74 -36.27
CA ASN A 16 9.12 -16.37 -35.76
C ASN A 16 8.17 -16.30 -34.56
N GLU A 17 7.18 -17.21 -34.49
CA GLU A 17 6.26 -17.31 -33.37
C GLU A 17 6.95 -17.82 -32.08
N GLU A 18 7.79 -18.84 -32.21
CA GLU A 18 8.59 -19.36 -31.09
C GLU A 18 9.64 -18.34 -30.60
N MET A 19 10.24 -17.55 -31.49
CA MET A 19 11.14 -16.46 -31.11
C MET A 19 10.41 -15.35 -30.36
N VAL A 20 9.20 -15.00 -30.76
CA VAL A 20 8.36 -14.01 -30.06
C VAL A 20 7.92 -14.53 -28.69
N GLU A 21 7.59 -15.81 -28.59
CA GLU A 21 7.22 -16.46 -27.31
C GLU A 21 8.41 -16.54 -26.35
N LEU A 22 9.60 -16.94 -26.84
CA LEU A 22 10.85 -16.92 -26.07
C LEU A 22 11.24 -15.50 -25.64
N ALA A 23 11.08 -14.51 -26.50
CA ALA A 23 11.34 -13.12 -26.16
C ALA A 23 10.35 -12.59 -25.11
N LYS A 24 9.07 -12.97 -25.17
CA LYS A 24 8.07 -12.66 -24.13
C LYS A 24 8.41 -13.33 -22.81
N GLN A 25 8.75 -14.62 -22.81
CA GLN A 25 9.17 -15.33 -21.60
C GLN A 25 10.44 -14.76 -20.99
N GLN A 26 11.43 -14.39 -21.81
CA GLN A 26 12.65 -13.73 -21.35
C GLN A 26 12.37 -12.32 -20.82
N TYR A 27 11.42 -11.60 -21.42
CA TYR A 27 10.98 -10.27 -20.95
C TYR A 27 10.20 -10.36 -19.65
N GLU A 28 9.35 -11.38 -19.50
CA GLU A 28 8.65 -11.65 -18.24
C GLU A 28 9.59 -12.14 -17.15
N GLN A 29 10.55 -13.01 -17.47
CA GLN A 29 11.60 -13.43 -16.53
C GLN A 29 12.56 -12.26 -16.16
N LYS A 30 12.86 -11.35 -17.09
CA LYS A 30 13.60 -10.12 -16.78
C LYS A 30 12.80 -9.11 -15.97
N LYS A 31 11.48 -9.12 -16.04
CA LYS A 31 10.61 -8.32 -15.12
C LYS A 31 10.66 -8.81 -13.68
N VAL A 32 11.00 -10.07 -13.46
CA VAL A 32 11.30 -10.66 -12.15
C VAL A 32 12.79 -10.51 -11.81
N SER A 33 13.54 -9.68 -12.54
CA SER A 33 14.96 -9.45 -12.25
C SER A 33 15.11 -8.60 -10.99
N ASP A 34 15.74 -9.17 -10.02
CA ASP A 34 16.63 -8.78 -8.91
C ASP A 34 16.86 -7.28 -8.57
N TYR A 35 16.10 -6.34 -9.12
CA TYR A 35 16.13 -4.98 -8.65
C TYR A 35 15.19 -4.86 -7.45
N LYS A 36 15.70 -5.25 -6.28
CA LYS A 36 15.01 -4.96 -5.02
C LYS A 36 15.02 -3.46 -4.83
N PHE A 37 13.88 -2.84 -5.07
CA PHE A 37 13.66 -1.46 -4.63
C PHE A 37 13.90 -1.39 -3.12
N PRO A 38 14.53 -0.32 -2.62
CA PRO A 38 14.61 -0.13 -1.18
C PRO A 38 13.18 -0.10 -0.61
N THR A 39 12.99 -0.81 0.49
CA THR A 39 11.71 -0.93 1.18
C THR A 39 11.85 -0.52 2.63
N GLU A 40 10.75 -0.14 3.24
CA GLU A 40 10.63 0.19 4.66
C GLU A 40 9.45 -0.54 5.26
N ILE A 41 9.57 -0.96 6.51
CA ILE A 41 8.48 -1.56 7.28
C ILE A 41 7.76 -0.45 8.04
N VAL A 42 6.46 -0.34 7.79
CA VAL A 42 5.57 0.62 8.43
C VAL A 42 4.67 -0.12 9.40
N ASP A 43 4.71 0.27 10.67
CA ASP A 43 3.81 -0.24 11.70
C ASP A 43 2.42 0.37 11.55
N LEU A 44 1.38 -0.47 11.64
CA LEU A 44 -0.01 -0.03 11.59
C LEU A 44 -0.51 0.42 12.96
N PRO A 45 -1.24 1.53 13.08
CA PRO A 45 -1.86 1.97 14.33
C PRO A 45 -2.74 0.91 14.99
N SER A 46 -3.44 0.10 14.19
CA SER A 46 -4.26 -1.00 14.67
C SER A 46 -3.47 -2.15 15.29
N LYS A 47 -2.15 -2.19 15.10
CA LYS A 47 -1.26 -3.33 15.47
C LYS A 47 -1.77 -4.68 14.95
N GLY A 48 -2.60 -4.67 13.90
CA GLY A 48 -3.21 -5.88 13.35
C GLY A 48 -4.38 -6.44 14.17
N LEU A 49 -4.69 -5.88 15.34
CA LEU A 49 -5.68 -6.42 16.28
C LEU A 49 -7.14 -6.34 15.79
N ILE A 50 -7.40 -5.54 14.76
CA ILE A 50 -8.72 -5.40 14.14
C ILE A 50 -8.96 -6.49 13.10
N TYR A 51 -7.90 -6.99 12.47
CA TYR A 51 -8.00 -7.94 11.35
C TYR A 51 -8.10 -9.38 11.85
N PRO A 52 -8.84 -10.26 11.14
CA PRO A 52 -8.85 -11.69 11.42
C PRO A 52 -7.43 -12.28 11.42
N LYS A 53 -7.19 -13.28 12.26
CA LYS A 53 -5.84 -13.89 12.43
C LYS A 53 -5.29 -14.50 11.15
N ASP A 54 -6.15 -14.95 10.26
CA ASP A 54 -5.82 -15.49 8.94
C ASP A 54 -5.59 -14.41 7.88
N ASN A 55 -5.91 -13.15 8.19
CA ASN A 55 -5.65 -12.03 7.30
C ASN A 55 -4.17 -11.59 7.42
N PRO A 56 -3.44 -11.41 6.31
CA PRO A 56 -2.06 -10.92 6.33
C PRO A 56 -1.85 -9.60 7.11
N LEU A 57 -2.86 -8.76 7.22
CA LEU A 57 -2.82 -7.50 7.98
C LEU A 57 -2.78 -7.72 9.52
N SER A 58 -3.04 -8.93 9.99
CA SER A 58 -2.95 -9.27 11.43
C SER A 58 -1.54 -9.17 11.99
N THR A 59 -0.51 -9.12 11.15
CA THR A 59 0.88 -8.84 11.58
C THR A 59 1.05 -7.42 12.13
N GLY A 60 0.13 -6.49 11.81
CA GLY A 60 0.23 -5.09 12.18
C GLY A 60 1.32 -4.32 11.44
N LYS A 61 1.87 -4.88 10.36
CA LYS A 61 2.98 -4.31 9.60
C LYS A 61 2.71 -4.34 8.11
N ILE A 62 3.29 -3.37 7.42
CA ILE A 62 3.25 -3.28 5.96
C ILE A 62 4.65 -2.96 5.45
N GLU A 63 5.09 -3.69 4.43
CA GLU A 63 6.28 -3.39 3.68
C GLU A 63 5.93 -2.46 2.52
N MET A 64 6.54 -1.29 2.48
CA MET A 64 6.36 -0.30 1.43
C MET A 64 7.69 -0.02 0.73
N LYS A 65 7.65 0.16 -0.58
CA LYS A 65 8.81 0.64 -1.35
C LYS A 65 8.85 2.17 -1.35
N TYR A 66 10.06 2.69 -1.56
CA TYR A 66 10.23 4.12 -1.82
C TYR A 66 9.58 4.53 -3.13
N MET A 67 9.12 5.77 -3.19
CA MET A 67 8.51 6.34 -4.39
C MET A 67 9.53 6.46 -5.52
N THR A 68 9.10 6.14 -6.73
CA THR A 68 9.89 6.27 -7.95
C THR A 68 9.17 7.15 -8.95
N ALA A 69 9.80 7.48 -10.07
CA ALA A 69 9.16 8.26 -11.15
C ALA A 69 7.82 7.66 -11.61
N LYS A 70 7.64 6.33 -11.50
CA LYS A 70 6.36 5.67 -11.82
C LYS A 70 5.24 6.10 -10.88
N GLU A 71 5.51 6.23 -9.60
CA GLU A 71 4.54 6.68 -8.60
C GLU A 71 4.26 8.18 -8.74
N GLU A 72 5.26 8.98 -9.11
CA GLU A 72 5.07 10.39 -9.45
C GLU A 72 4.18 10.56 -10.68
N ASP A 73 4.34 9.73 -11.71
CA ASP A 73 3.45 9.72 -12.87
C ASP A 73 1.99 9.41 -12.47
N ILE A 74 1.78 8.49 -11.53
CA ILE A 74 0.43 8.22 -10.99
C ILE A 74 -0.16 9.49 -10.36
N LEU A 75 0.62 10.19 -9.52
CA LEU A 75 0.16 11.40 -8.82
C LEU A 75 -0.18 12.55 -9.77
N THR A 76 0.50 12.65 -10.91
CA THR A 76 0.32 13.73 -11.89
C THR A 76 -0.68 13.41 -13.01
N THR A 77 -1.14 12.15 -13.09
CA THR A 77 -2.08 11.72 -14.13
C THR A 77 -3.46 12.32 -13.94
N GLN A 78 -3.85 13.24 -14.83
CA GLN A 78 -5.10 14.01 -14.75
C GLN A 78 -6.37 13.16 -14.72
N SER A 79 -6.40 12.02 -15.41
CA SER A 79 -7.54 11.11 -15.38
C SER A 79 -7.76 10.50 -13.99
N TYR A 80 -6.69 10.10 -13.30
CA TYR A 80 -6.75 9.54 -11.95
C TYR A 80 -7.15 10.58 -10.90
N ILE A 81 -6.74 11.84 -11.09
CA ILE A 81 -7.15 12.95 -10.23
C ILE A 81 -8.63 13.22 -10.38
N LYS A 82 -9.14 13.25 -11.62
CA LYS A 82 -10.55 13.53 -11.91
C LYS A 82 -11.50 12.45 -11.45
N ASP A 83 -11.10 11.18 -11.53
CA ASP A 83 -11.92 10.05 -11.08
C ASP A 83 -11.72 9.71 -9.59
N GLY A 84 -10.82 10.43 -8.90
CA GLY A 84 -10.53 10.24 -7.48
C GLY A 84 -9.72 8.97 -7.15
N SER A 85 -9.22 8.23 -8.15
CA SER A 85 -8.53 6.95 -7.95
C SER A 85 -7.02 7.08 -7.71
N VAL A 86 -6.48 8.30 -7.73
CA VAL A 86 -5.03 8.56 -7.67
C VAL A 86 -4.36 7.94 -6.44
N LEU A 87 -4.93 8.13 -5.25
CA LEU A 87 -4.36 7.59 -4.01
C LEU A 87 -4.44 6.07 -3.94
N ASP A 88 -5.54 5.49 -4.41
CA ASP A 88 -5.70 4.03 -4.46
C ASP A 88 -4.64 3.38 -5.34
N ARG A 89 -4.41 3.94 -6.53
CA ARG A 89 -3.39 3.47 -7.46
C ARG A 89 -1.99 3.64 -6.91
N LEU A 90 -1.74 4.77 -6.23
CA LEU A 90 -0.48 5.05 -5.57
C LEU A 90 -0.19 3.98 -4.51
N PHE A 91 -1.11 3.75 -3.57
CA PHE A 91 -0.90 2.78 -2.49
C PHE A 91 -0.79 1.35 -2.99
N GLN A 92 -1.59 0.96 -3.99
CA GLN A 92 -1.45 -0.34 -4.64
C GLN A 92 -0.08 -0.53 -5.30
N SER A 93 0.56 0.55 -5.74
CA SER A 93 1.92 0.49 -6.30
C SER A 93 3.01 0.49 -5.24
N LEU A 94 2.81 1.16 -4.11
CA LEU A 94 3.81 1.30 -3.04
C LEU A 94 3.85 0.10 -2.10
N ILE A 95 2.69 -0.52 -1.82
CA ILE A 95 2.58 -1.63 -0.87
C ILE A 95 3.06 -2.92 -1.53
N ILE A 96 3.98 -3.63 -0.87
CA ILE A 96 4.56 -4.88 -1.36
C ILE A 96 3.97 -6.08 -0.61
N SER A 97 4.05 -6.07 0.72
CA SER A 97 3.69 -7.21 1.55
C SER A 97 3.30 -6.79 2.98
N ASN A 98 2.99 -7.75 3.83
CA ASN A 98 2.77 -7.58 5.26
C ASN A 98 4.07 -7.51 6.09
N GLY A 99 5.23 -7.32 5.46
CA GLY A 99 6.54 -7.36 6.11
C GLY A 99 7.12 -8.77 6.27
N GLU A 100 6.31 -9.81 6.09
CA GLU A 100 6.72 -11.23 6.11
C GLU A 100 6.67 -11.86 4.70
N GLY A 101 6.53 -11.03 3.67
CA GLY A 101 6.48 -11.46 2.27
C GLY A 101 5.11 -11.90 1.78
N THR A 102 4.03 -11.83 2.59
CA THR A 102 2.68 -12.16 2.14
C THR A 102 2.01 -10.92 1.54
N PRO A 103 1.52 -10.98 0.29
CA PRO A 103 0.83 -9.87 -0.33
C PRO A 103 -0.45 -9.50 0.43
N ILE A 104 -0.72 -8.20 0.53
CA ILE A 104 -1.93 -7.66 1.15
C ILE A 104 -2.81 -6.95 0.11
N LYS A 105 -4.11 -6.86 0.42
CA LYS A 105 -5.05 -6.10 -0.39
C LYS A 105 -5.30 -4.75 0.28
N TYR A 106 -4.96 -3.67 -0.43
CA TYR A 106 -5.19 -2.31 0.04
C TYR A 106 -6.64 -2.04 0.50
N VAL A 107 -7.60 -2.64 -0.19
CA VAL A 107 -9.04 -2.46 0.10
C VAL A 107 -9.50 -3.06 1.44
N ASP A 108 -8.68 -3.90 2.05
CA ASP A 108 -8.96 -4.50 3.37
C ASP A 108 -8.50 -3.62 4.53
N LEU A 109 -7.72 -2.56 4.25
CA LEU A 109 -7.24 -1.61 5.26
C LEU A 109 -8.38 -0.81 5.87
N THR A 110 -8.29 -0.61 7.18
CA THR A 110 -9.14 0.36 7.88
C THR A 110 -8.71 1.79 7.57
N LEU A 111 -9.61 2.75 7.75
CA LEU A 111 -9.32 4.16 7.49
C LEU A 111 -8.15 4.67 8.34
N GLY A 112 -8.04 4.24 9.60
CA GLY A 112 -6.92 4.62 10.47
C GLY A 112 -5.57 4.15 9.93
N ASP A 113 -5.49 2.88 9.54
CA ASP A 113 -4.27 2.31 8.97
C ASP A 113 -3.92 2.93 7.61
N LYS A 114 -4.95 3.22 6.79
CA LYS A 114 -4.79 3.94 5.51
C LYS A 114 -4.16 5.32 5.70
N ASN A 115 -4.59 6.07 6.72
CA ASN A 115 -4.03 7.38 7.03
C ASN A 115 -2.55 7.29 7.44
N SER A 116 -2.17 6.29 8.22
CA SER A 116 -0.77 6.04 8.59
C SER A 116 0.09 5.74 7.37
N ILE A 117 -0.39 4.89 6.46
CA ILE A 117 0.29 4.59 5.20
C ILE A 117 0.45 5.85 4.34
N MET A 118 -0.54 6.74 4.33
CA MET A 118 -0.46 8.01 3.58
C MET A 118 0.65 8.89 4.10
N ILE A 119 0.80 9.01 5.42
CA ILE A 119 1.91 9.76 6.05
C ILE A 119 3.25 9.10 5.73
N ALA A 120 3.34 7.77 5.88
CA ALA A 120 4.54 7.02 5.53
C ALA A 120 4.93 7.20 4.06
N ALA A 121 3.98 7.09 3.13
CA ALA A 121 4.23 7.30 1.70
C ALA A 121 4.76 8.72 1.42
N ARG A 122 4.22 9.74 2.12
CA ARG A 122 4.70 11.12 1.99
C ARG A 122 6.14 11.26 2.49
N ILE A 123 6.48 10.63 3.63
CA ILE A 123 7.85 10.64 4.19
C ILE A 123 8.82 9.92 3.25
N LEU A 124 8.44 8.73 2.76
CA LEU A 124 9.29 7.92 1.88
C LEU A 124 9.48 8.53 0.48
N GLY A 125 8.54 9.37 0.03
CA GLY A 125 8.63 10.03 -1.27
C GLY A 125 9.34 11.38 -1.23
N TYR A 126 9.08 12.19 -0.20
CA TYR A 126 9.46 13.61 -0.18
C TYR A 126 10.17 14.05 1.09
N GLY A 127 10.46 13.12 1.99
CA GLY A 127 11.07 13.42 3.28
C GLY A 127 10.05 13.82 4.36
N LYS A 128 10.57 13.96 5.58
CA LYS A 128 9.76 14.17 6.79
C LYS A 128 9.22 15.58 6.96
N ASP A 129 9.89 16.57 6.39
CA ASP A 129 9.55 17.96 6.55
C ASP A 129 8.39 18.34 5.62
N TYR A 130 7.29 18.84 6.18
CA TYR A 130 6.11 19.25 5.46
C TYR A 130 5.87 20.75 5.64
N GLU A 131 6.12 21.52 4.58
CA GLU A 131 5.88 22.97 4.59
C GLU A 131 4.39 23.25 4.35
N VAL A 132 3.81 24.07 5.23
CA VAL A 132 2.42 24.53 5.14
C VAL A 132 2.36 26.03 5.27
N GLU A 133 1.36 26.64 4.63
CA GLU A 133 1.00 28.03 4.85
C GLU A 133 -0.25 28.09 5.74
N ILE A 134 -0.12 28.68 6.91
CA ILE A 134 -1.23 28.87 7.84
C ILE A 134 -1.55 30.36 7.98
N ASP A 135 -2.80 30.68 8.27
CA ASP A 135 -3.20 32.04 8.55
C ASP A 135 -2.58 32.47 9.91
N ASP A 136 -1.96 33.64 9.92
CA ASP A 136 -1.38 34.20 11.16
C ASP A 136 -2.51 34.60 12.13
N PRO A 137 -2.63 33.93 13.29
CA PRO A 137 -3.68 34.25 14.25
C PRO A 137 -3.60 35.67 14.82
N THR A 138 -2.43 36.33 14.72
CA THR A 138 -2.18 37.66 15.25
C THR A 138 -2.41 38.76 14.20
N SER A 139 -2.42 38.42 12.91
CA SER A 139 -2.50 39.38 11.82
C SER A 139 -3.46 38.87 10.72
N PRO A 140 -4.77 39.18 10.82
CA PRO A 140 -5.76 38.71 9.85
C PRO A 140 -5.39 39.05 8.41
N GLY A 141 -5.38 38.04 7.53
CA GLY A 141 -5.04 38.19 6.12
C GLY A 141 -3.54 38.03 5.78
N THR A 142 -2.70 37.82 6.77
CA THR A 142 -1.29 37.42 6.60
C THR A 142 -1.14 35.91 6.73
N LYS A 143 -0.29 35.31 5.88
CA LYS A 143 0.07 33.90 5.96
C LYS A 143 1.50 33.77 6.43
N GLN A 144 1.74 32.81 7.29
CA GLN A 144 3.08 32.39 7.70
C GLN A 144 3.37 30.98 7.22
N LYS A 145 4.64 30.73 6.90
CA LYS A 145 5.11 29.40 6.56
C LYS A 145 5.58 28.67 7.81
N GLU A 146 5.07 27.47 7.98
CA GLU A 146 5.46 26.57 9.04
C GLU A 146 5.96 25.26 8.47
N THR A 147 6.93 24.64 9.13
CA THR A 147 7.44 23.32 8.76
C THR A 147 7.02 22.34 9.84
N ILE A 148 6.26 21.34 9.44
CA ILE A 148 5.80 20.26 10.32
C ILE A 148 6.68 19.04 10.07
N ASP A 149 7.29 18.50 11.12
CA ASP A 149 7.98 17.21 11.07
C ASP A 149 6.96 16.08 11.19
N LEU A 150 6.72 15.38 10.09
CA LEU A 150 5.72 14.31 10.00
C LEU A 150 6.07 13.10 10.87
N THR A 151 7.32 12.94 11.31
CA THR A 151 7.72 11.85 12.21
C THR A 151 7.25 12.06 13.65
N GLN A 152 6.78 13.27 13.97
CA GLN A 152 6.23 13.58 15.30
C GLN A 152 4.75 13.19 15.45
N PHE A 153 4.10 12.73 14.35
CA PHE A 153 2.76 12.18 14.45
C PHE A 153 2.81 10.78 15.06
N GLU A 154 2.48 10.69 16.32
CA GLU A 154 2.36 9.43 17.01
C GLU A 154 0.94 8.88 16.85
N ALA A 155 0.85 7.58 16.54
CA ALA A 155 -0.43 6.89 16.56
C ALA A 155 -0.90 6.73 18.03
N VAL A 156 -2.19 6.89 18.25
CA VAL A 156 -2.78 6.52 19.54
C VAL A 156 -2.54 5.02 19.76
N ASP A 157 -2.02 4.70 20.93
CA ASP A 157 -1.71 3.31 21.28
C ASP A 157 -3.00 2.50 21.39
N TYR A 158 -3.22 1.62 20.41
CA TYR A 158 -4.39 0.76 20.35
C TYR A 158 -4.06 -0.61 20.95
N ASP A 159 -4.82 -1.01 21.96
CA ASP A 159 -4.66 -2.26 22.71
C ASP A 159 -5.77 -3.29 22.43
N GLY A 160 -6.67 -2.97 21.50
CA GLY A 160 -7.85 -3.79 21.19
C GLY A 160 -9.02 -3.57 22.15
N SER A 161 -8.93 -2.62 23.07
CA SER A 161 -10.01 -2.31 24.01
C SER A 161 -11.29 -1.89 23.26
N GLY A 162 -12.43 -2.29 23.80
CA GLY A 162 -13.75 -2.04 23.21
C GLY A 162 -14.18 -3.03 22.12
N GLN A 163 -13.30 -3.89 21.62
CA GLN A 163 -13.71 -5.00 20.75
C GLN A 163 -14.49 -6.06 21.57
N VAL A 164 -15.50 -6.66 20.95
CA VAL A 164 -16.23 -7.80 21.52
C VAL A 164 -15.29 -9.01 21.62
N GLU A 165 -14.47 -9.20 20.59
CA GLU A 165 -13.42 -10.21 20.53
C GLU A 165 -12.28 -9.68 19.67
N LEU A 166 -11.04 -9.86 20.13
CA LEU A 166 -9.86 -9.48 19.35
C LEU A 166 -9.86 -10.15 17.98
N HIS A 167 -9.41 -9.42 16.97
CA HIS A 167 -9.35 -9.86 15.58
C HIS A 167 -10.70 -10.05 14.87
N LYS A 168 -11.80 -9.52 15.41
CA LYS A 168 -13.12 -9.60 14.74
C LYS A 168 -13.65 -8.28 14.20
N ASN A 169 -12.98 -7.16 14.42
CA ASN A 169 -13.47 -5.83 14.01
C ASN A 169 -14.94 -5.61 14.40
N GLU A 170 -15.29 -5.93 15.62
CA GLU A 170 -16.63 -5.79 16.15
C GLU A 170 -16.59 -5.14 17.54
N TYR A 171 -17.34 -4.07 17.68
CA TYR A 171 -17.39 -3.25 18.89
C TYR A 171 -18.80 -3.21 19.40
N GLU A 172 -18.98 -3.24 20.72
CA GLU A 172 -20.28 -3.10 21.38
C GLU A 172 -20.29 -1.84 22.24
N PHE A 173 -21.36 -1.07 22.14
CA PHE A 173 -21.57 0.10 22.96
C PHE A 173 -23.01 0.15 23.48
N THR A 174 -23.19 0.44 24.78
CA THR A 174 -24.52 0.62 25.37
C THR A 174 -24.86 2.09 25.40
N LEU A 175 -25.91 2.47 24.68
CA LEU A 175 -26.37 3.86 24.62
C LEU A 175 -26.78 4.35 26.03
N PRO A 176 -26.27 5.51 26.49
CA PRO A 176 -26.42 5.93 27.87
C PRO A 176 -27.88 6.23 28.26
N GLN A 177 -28.70 6.76 27.35
CA GLN A 177 -30.10 7.10 27.60
C GLN A 177 -31.02 5.90 27.40
N SER A 178 -31.02 5.29 26.22
CA SER A 178 -31.95 4.21 25.87
C SER A 178 -31.55 2.85 26.42
N LYS A 179 -30.35 2.71 26.98
CA LYS A 179 -29.76 1.43 27.46
C LYS A 179 -29.70 0.32 26.39
N ARG A 180 -29.89 0.67 25.13
CA ARG A 180 -29.80 -0.29 24.02
C ARG A 180 -28.34 -0.56 23.71
N LYS A 181 -28.03 -1.82 23.46
CA LYS A 181 -26.71 -2.24 22.91
C LYS A 181 -26.71 -2.04 21.40
N VAL A 182 -25.66 -1.43 20.91
CA VAL A 182 -25.38 -1.25 19.47
C VAL A 182 -24.04 -1.89 19.15
N THR A 183 -23.99 -2.58 18.03
CA THR A 183 -22.76 -3.18 17.51
C THR A 183 -22.32 -2.38 16.28
N PHE A 184 -21.05 -2.10 16.17
CA PHE A 184 -20.47 -1.38 15.05
C PHE A 184 -19.10 -1.95 14.68
N GLN A 185 -18.60 -1.56 13.50
CA GLN A 185 -17.31 -1.99 12.98
C GLN A 185 -16.50 -0.80 12.51
N ALA A 186 -15.18 -0.88 12.59
CA ALA A 186 -14.30 0.05 11.89
C ALA A 186 -14.46 -0.13 10.38
N ILE A 187 -14.61 0.99 9.67
CA ILE A 187 -14.85 0.97 8.22
C ILE A 187 -13.55 0.64 7.50
N THR A 188 -13.62 -0.32 6.58
CA THR A 188 -12.56 -0.62 5.62
C THR A 188 -12.83 0.09 4.31
N GLU A 189 -11.78 0.28 3.49
CA GLU A 189 -11.88 0.88 2.16
C GLU A 189 -12.96 0.19 1.29
N SER A 190 -13.01 -1.14 1.33
CA SER A 190 -14.00 -1.91 0.56
C SER A 190 -15.44 -1.68 1.00
N LYS A 191 -15.67 -1.27 2.26
CA LYS A 191 -17.00 -0.93 2.78
C LYS A 191 -17.35 0.52 2.52
N GLU A 192 -16.39 1.43 2.64
CA GLU A 192 -16.57 2.86 2.34
C GLU A 192 -17.09 3.09 0.92
N ARG A 193 -16.56 2.36 -0.06
CA ARG A 193 -16.99 2.46 -1.46
C ARG A 193 -18.43 1.99 -1.75
N LYS A 194 -19.07 1.33 -0.79
CA LYS A 194 -20.42 0.80 -0.94
C LYS A 194 -21.50 1.69 -0.32
N ILE A 195 -21.09 2.72 0.40
CA ILE A 195 -21.95 3.73 1.01
C ILE A 195 -22.13 4.90 0.03
#